data_ba43799351f4c80af2d0708fab3471e1
#
_entry.id   ba43799351f4c80af2d0708fab3471e1
#
_cell.length_a   1.000
_cell.length_b   1.000
_cell.length_c   1.000
_cell.angle_alpha   90.00
_cell.angle_beta   90.00
_cell.angle_gamma   90.00
#
_symmetry.space_group_name_H-M   'P 1'
#
loop_
_entity.id
_entity.type
_entity.pdbx_description
1 polymer ?
#
loop_
_entity_poly.entity_id
_entity_poly.type
_entity_poly.pdbx_seq_one_letter_code
_entity_poly.pdbx_strand_id
1 'polypeptide(L)'
;MKISWLRNIFVVVTVLFATATLALDLDEAKQQGLVGEKDNGYLGVVVAQQGVQALVDDINQKRQEIYNELAVKNKISLQQVEKLAAQKAYAKTLEGHYVLVNGAWVKK
;
A
#
# COMPACT_ATOMS: atom_id res chain seq x y z
N MET A 1 49.08 0.27 -12.45
CA MET A 1 48.37 0.27 -13.71
C MET A 1 47.11 -0.54 -13.68
N LYS A 2 47.19 -1.77 -13.35
CA LYS A 2 46.01 -2.66 -13.34
C LYS A 2 45.04 -2.35 -12.24
N ILE A 3 45.50 -1.75 -11.18
CA ILE A 3 44.69 -1.49 -9.97
C ILE A 3 43.69 -0.35 -10.18
N SER A 4 44.00 0.56 -11.10
CA SER A 4 43.22 1.77 -11.24
C SER A 4 41.80 1.54 -11.72
N TRP A 5 41.55 0.54 -12.55
CA TRP A 5 40.20 0.31 -13.01
C TRP A 5 39.37 -0.57 -12.11
N LEU A 6 39.98 -1.18 -11.11
CA LEU A 6 39.21 -1.86 -10.07
C LEU A 6 38.42 -0.90 -9.21
N ARG A 7 38.95 0.28 -8.99
CA ARG A 7 38.27 1.27 -8.16
C ARG A 7 36.99 1.77 -8.78
N ASN A 8 36.96 1.88 -10.08
CA ASN A 8 35.78 2.38 -10.78
C ASN A 8 34.56 1.49 -10.60
N ILE A 9 34.78 0.20 -10.43
CA ILE A 9 33.69 -0.75 -10.29
C ILE A 9 32.94 -0.56 -8.98
N PHE A 10 33.65 -0.23 -7.91
CA PHE A 10 33.02 -0.03 -6.62
C PHE A 10 32.07 1.16 -6.60
N VAL A 11 32.40 2.22 -7.30
CA VAL A 11 31.58 3.42 -7.33
C VAL A 11 30.22 3.12 -7.96
N VAL A 12 30.19 2.34 -9.03
CA VAL A 12 28.96 1.99 -9.71
C VAL A 12 28.03 1.19 -8.82
N VAL A 13 28.57 0.23 -8.09
CA VAL A 13 27.76 -0.62 -7.21
C VAL A 13 27.10 0.21 -6.10
N THR A 14 27.84 1.16 -5.56
CA THR A 14 27.32 2.00 -4.48
C THR A 14 26.10 2.81 -4.92
N VAL A 15 26.13 3.34 -6.14
CA VAL A 15 25.02 4.12 -6.66
C VAL A 15 23.75 3.29 -6.80
N LEU A 16 23.89 2.05 -7.24
CA LEU A 16 22.73 1.17 -7.43
C LEU A 16 22.02 0.88 -6.12
N PHE A 17 22.73 0.69 -5.05
CA PHE A 17 22.10 0.43 -3.76
C PHE A 17 21.34 1.62 -3.23
N ALA A 18 21.82 2.82 -3.47
CA ALA A 18 21.18 4.02 -2.97
C ALA A 18 19.76 4.18 -3.51
N THR A 19 19.46 3.67 -4.70
CA THR A 19 18.13 3.81 -5.31
C THR A 19 17.16 2.71 -4.90
N ALA A 20 17.65 1.61 -4.37
CA ALA A 20 16.82 0.45 -4.06
C ALA A 20 16.01 0.59 -2.78
N THR A 21 16.31 1.57 -1.96
CA THR A 21 15.74 1.67 -0.60
C THR A 21 14.56 2.62 -0.46
N LEU A 22 14.04 3.16 -1.57
CA LEU A 22 13.05 4.22 -1.53
C LEU A 22 11.60 3.75 -1.61
N ALA A 23 11.36 2.47 -1.88
CA ALA A 23 10.01 1.95 -1.99
C ALA A 23 9.41 1.70 -0.60
N LEU A 24 8.21 2.26 -0.36
CA LEU A 24 7.48 2.02 0.86
C LEU A 24 6.57 0.80 0.68
N ASP A 25 6.66 -0.15 1.59
CA ASP A 25 5.89 -1.37 1.58
C ASP A 25 4.58 -1.22 2.34
N LEU A 26 3.52 -1.87 1.84
CA LEU A 26 2.19 -1.77 2.45
C LEU A 26 2.17 -2.30 3.88
N ASP A 27 2.78 -3.45 4.12
CA ASP A 27 2.79 -4.03 5.47
C ASP A 27 3.51 -3.15 6.45
N GLU A 28 4.65 -2.60 6.06
CA GLU A 28 5.39 -1.65 6.88
C GLU A 28 4.57 -0.39 7.14
N ALA A 29 3.92 0.14 6.12
CA ALA A 29 3.10 1.33 6.26
C ALA A 29 1.95 1.11 7.25
N LYS A 30 1.34 -0.05 7.22
CA LYS A 30 0.30 -0.41 8.19
C LYS A 30 0.85 -0.54 9.60
N GLN A 31 2.00 -1.20 9.76
CA GLN A 31 2.63 -1.35 11.06
C GLN A 31 3.02 -0.01 11.68
N GLN A 32 3.50 0.90 10.86
CA GLN A 32 3.91 2.23 11.32
C GLN A 32 2.73 3.17 11.54
N GLY A 33 1.51 2.74 11.22
CA GLY A 33 0.33 3.57 11.39
C GLY A 33 0.20 4.68 10.37
N LEU A 34 0.82 4.55 9.21
CA LEU A 34 0.79 5.56 8.15
C LEU A 34 -0.44 5.43 7.27
N VAL A 35 -0.97 4.22 7.14
CA VAL A 35 -2.13 3.92 6.33
C VAL A 35 -3.09 3.01 7.11
N GLY A 36 -4.35 2.99 6.69
CA GLY A 36 -5.35 2.13 7.29
C GLY A 36 -6.42 1.74 6.28
N GLU A 37 -7.27 0.80 6.66
CA GLU A 37 -8.37 0.36 5.83
C GLU A 37 -9.57 1.27 6.02
N LYS A 38 -10.09 1.80 4.90
CA LYS A 38 -11.29 2.60 4.93
C LYS A 38 -12.52 1.68 4.90
N ASP A 39 -13.66 2.25 5.24
CA ASP A 39 -14.92 1.52 5.28
C ASP A 39 -15.58 1.33 3.90
N ASN A 40 -14.90 1.75 2.85
CA ASN A 40 -15.42 1.66 1.47
C ASN A 40 -14.66 0.63 0.59
N GLY A 41 -13.79 -0.16 1.18
CA GLY A 41 -13.03 -1.17 0.43
C GLY A 41 -11.66 -0.71 -0.04
N TYR A 42 -11.27 0.51 0.25
CA TYR A 42 -10.01 1.09 -0.20
C TYR A 42 -9.12 1.48 0.97
N LEU A 43 -7.84 1.65 0.67
CA LEU A 43 -6.84 2.08 1.64
C LEU A 43 -6.89 3.60 1.79
N GLY A 44 -6.56 4.11 2.96
CA GLY A 44 -6.50 5.54 3.21
C GLY A 44 -5.21 5.96 3.89
N VAL A 45 -4.92 7.26 3.80
CA VAL A 45 -3.76 7.88 4.46
C VAL A 45 -4.16 8.22 5.90
N VAL A 46 -3.41 7.73 6.87
CA VAL A 46 -3.57 8.11 8.28
C VAL A 46 -2.63 9.26 8.62
N VAL A 47 -1.37 9.13 8.24
CA VAL A 47 -0.36 10.16 8.44
C VAL A 47 0.24 10.53 7.09
N ALA A 48 0.13 11.79 6.73
CA ALA A 48 0.69 12.29 5.48
C ALA A 48 2.22 12.39 5.63
N GLN A 49 2.91 11.50 4.96
CA GLN A 49 4.35 11.40 4.97
C GLN A 49 4.83 11.07 3.58
N GLN A 50 6.08 11.36 3.27
CA GLN A 50 6.61 11.14 1.93
C GLN A 50 6.43 9.68 1.49
N GLY A 51 5.88 9.50 0.29
CA GLY A 51 5.66 8.18 -0.28
C GLY A 51 4.34 7.52 0.10
N VAL A 52 3.65 8.01 1.13
CA VAL A 52 2.41 7.38 1.61
C VAL A 52 1.27 7.55 0.62
N GLN A 53 1.07 8.75 0.10
CA GLN A 53 0.00 9.00 -0.86
C GLN A 53 0.19 8.19 -2.14
N ALA A 54 1.43 8.11 -2.63
CA ALA A 54 1.74 7.32 -3.82
C ALA A 54 1.44 5.85 -3.61
N LEU A 55 1.79 5.31 -2.43
CA LEU A 55 1.48 3.93 -2.08
C LEU A 55 -0.03 3.70 -2.05
N VAL A 56 -0.77 4.58 -1.40
CA VAL A 56 -2.22 4.47 -1.30
C VAL A 56 -2.87 4.50 -2.67
N ASP A 57 -2.46 5.43 -3.52
CA ASP A 57 -3.00 5.54 -4.88
C ASP A 57 -2.74 4.27 -5.70
N ASP A 58 -1.52 3.75 -5.62
CA ASP A 58 -1.15 2.53 -6.34
C ASP A 58 -1.97 1.31 -5.89
N ILE A 59 -2.09 1.13 -4.59
CA ILE A 59 -2.85 0.02 -4.02
C ILE A 59 -4.33 0.14 -4.41
N ASN A 60 -4.90 1.33 -4.32
CA ASN A 60 -6.30 1.54 -4.63
C ASN A 60 -6.61 1.35 -6.11
N GLN A 61 -5.70 1.73 -6.99
CA GLN A 61 -5.86 1.47 -8.41
C GLN A 61 -5.92 -0.03 -8.69
N LYS A 62 -5.03 -0.79 -8.10
CA LYS A 62 -5.01 -2.24 -8.24
C LYS A 62 -6.27 -2.88 -7.68
N ARG A 63 -6.72 -2.42 -6.52
CA ARG A 63 -7.96 -2.92 -5.91
C ARG A 63 -9.16 -2.64 -6.81
N GLN A 64 -9.25 -1.45 -7.36
CA GLN A 64 -10.37 -1.10 -8.24
C GLN A 64 -10.42 -2.00 -9.47
N GLU A 65 -9.30 -2.30 -10.06
CA GLU A 65 -9.22 -3.21 -11.20
C GLU A 65 -9.74 -4.59 -10.82
N ILE A 66 -9.31 -5.11 -9.68
CA ILE A 66 -9.75 -6.41 -9.18
C ILE A 66 -11.25 -6.40 -8.89
N TYR A 67 -11.74 -5.35 -8.25
CA TYR A 67 -13.17 -5.25 -7.91
C TYR A 67 -14.04 -5.20 -9.17
N ASN A 68 -13.59 -4.46 -10.19
CA ASN A 68 -14.30 -4.42 -11.47
C ASN A 68 -14.38 -5.80 -12.12
N GLU A 69 -13.28 -6.54 -12.11
CA GLU A 69 -13.26 -7.90 -12.65
C GLU A 69 -14.22 -8.82 -11.90
N LEU A 70 -14.23 -8.73 -10.57
CA LEU A 70 -15.11 -9.54 -9.73
C LEU A 70 -16.58 -9.19 -9.97
N ALA A 71 -16.89 -7.91 -10.15
CA ALA A 71 -18.25 -7.47 -10.43
C ALA A 71 -18.76 -8.06 -11.74
N VAL A 72 -17.96 -7.99 -12.78
CA VAL A 72 -18.32 -8.54 -14.09
C VAL A 72 -18.45 -10.06 -14.01
N LYS A 73 -17.49 -10.73 -13.43
CA LYS A 73 -17.45 -12.19 -13.34
C LYS A 73 -18.64 -12.75 -12.57
N ASN A 74 -19.04 -12.09 -11.49
CA ASN A 74 -20.10 -12.57 -10.62
C ASN A 74 -21.45 -11.92 -10.89
N LYS A 75 -21.54 -11.05 -11.90
CA LYS A 75 -22.76 -10.36 -12.28
C LYS A 75 -23.41 -9.59 -11.14
N ILE A 76 -22.59 -8.90 -10.38
CA ILE A 76 -23.04 -8.02 -9.30
C ILE A 76 -22.47 -6.62 -9.54
N SER A 77 -22.96 -5.64 -8.78
CA SER A 77 -22.47 -4.27 -8.94
C SER A 77 -21.09 -4.09 -8.34
N LEU A 78 -20.34 -3.10 -8.85
CA LEU A 78 -19.07 -2.71 -8.26
C LEU A 78 -19.27 -2.35 -6.78
N GLN A 79 -20.33 -1.65 -6.45
CA GLN A 79 -20.62 -1.24 -5.08
C GLN A 79 -20.78 -2.43 -4.15
N GLN A 80 -21.42 -3.50 -4.61
CA GLN A 80 -21.55 -4.72 -3.83
C GLN A 80 -20.20 -5.36 -3.57
N VAL A 81 -19.32 -5.39 -4.58
CA VAL A 81 -17.96 -5.91 -4.41
C VAL A 81 -17.18 -5.06 -3.42
N GLU A 82 -17.25 -3.74 -3.54
CA GLU A 82 -16.57 -2.82 -2.62
C GLU A 82 -17.01 -3.03 -1.19
N LYS A 83 -18.30 -3.21 -0.98
CA LYS A 83 -18.84 -3.44 0.37
C LYS A 83 -18.33 -4.74 0.97
N LEU A 84 -18.33 -5.81 0.20
CA LEU A 84 -17.79 -7.09 0.64
C LEU A 84 -16.29 -7.01 0.92
N ALA A 85 -15.57 -6.30 0.07
CA ALA A 85 -14.12 -6.09 0.27
C ALA A 85 -13.85 -5.29 1.54
N ALA A 86 -14.67 -4.29 1.82
CA ALA A 86 -14.53 -3.49 3.04
C ALA A 86 -14.71 -4.35 4.30
N GLN A 87 -15.72 -5.20 4.32
CA GLN A 87 -15.98 -6.11 5.42
C GLN A 87 -14.80 -7.07 5.63
N LYS A 88 -14.28 -7.60 4.53
CA LYS A 88 -13.16 -8.53 4.57
C LYS A 88 -11.88 -7.85 5.05
N ALA A 89 -11.60 -6.65 4.56
CA ALA A 89 -10.43 -5.88 4.96
C ALA A 89 -10.48 -5.55 6.45
N TYR A 90 -11.66 -5.17 6.95
CA TYR A 90 -11.83 -4.93 8.39
C TYR A 90 -11.54 -6.19 9.19
N ALA A 91 -12.12 -7.33 8.80
CA ALA A 91 -11.94 -8.58 9.51
C ALA A 91 -10.48 -9.05 9.53
N LYS A 92 -9.74 -8.80 8.46
CA LYS A 92 -8.34 -9.21 8.33
C LYS A 92 -7.37 -8.22 8.98
N THR A 93 -7.81 -7.04 9.33
CA THR A 93 -6.92 -6.03 9.94
C THR A 93 -6.40 -6.54 11.28
N LEU A 94 -5.10 -6.44 11.48
CA LEU A 94 -4.44 -6.89 12.70
C LEU A 94 -4.66 -5.89 13.84
N GLU A 95 -4.59 -6.38 15.08
CA GLU A 95 -4.65 -5.51 16.24
C GLU A 95 -3.56 -4.44 16.17
N GLY A 96 -3.92 -3.23 16.51
CA GLY A 96 -3.00 -2.10 16.47
C GLY A 96 -2.93 -1.38 15.14
N HIS A 97 -3.52 -1.95 14.10
CA HIS A 97 -3.62 -1.28 12.80
C HIS A 97 -4.88 -0.43 12.73
N TYR A 98 -4.87 0.56 11.84
CA TYR A 98 -5.96 1.52 11.76
C TYR A 98 -7.06 1.06 10.81
N VAL A 99 -8.29 1.35 11.21
CA VAL A 99 -9.49 1.22 10.39
C VAL A 99 -10.30 2.51 10.50
N LEU A 100 -11.03 2.86 9.44
CA LEU A 100 -11.90 4.02 9.45
C LEU A 100 -13.29 3.61 9.93
N VAL A 101 -13.74 4.23 11.01
CA VAL A 101 -15.07 3.97 11.59
C VAL A 101 -15.77 5.30 11.80
N ASN A 102 -16.91 5.49 11.14
CA ASN A 102 -17.71 6.72 11.26
C ASN A 102 -16.88 7.98 11.02
N GLY A 103 -16.01 7.95 10.03
CA GLY A 103 -15.20 9.11 9.66
C GLY A 103 -13.96 9.35 10.48
N ALA A 104 -13.66 8.48 11.43
CA ALA A 104 -12.47 8.62 12.29
C ALA A 104 -11.58 7.40 12.20
N TRP A 105 -10.26 7.62 12.22
CA TRP A 105 -9.29 6.54 12.30
C TRP A 105 -9.22 5.99 13.72
N VAL A 106 -9.39 4.68 13.84
CA VAL A 106 -9.37 3.97 15.13
C VAL A 106 -8.41 2.79 15.02
N LYS A 107 -7.68 2.53 16.08
CA LYS A 107 -6.89 1.30 16.15
C LYS A 107 -7.80 0.13 16.49
N LYS A 108 -7.65 -0.92 15.72
CA LYS A 108 -8.41 -2.13 15.96
C LYS A 108 -7.95 -2.91 17.20
#